data_2c18136adea2b54eab705ee6a951a939
#
_entry.id   2c18136adea2b54eab705ee6a951a939
#
_cell.length_a   1.000
_cell.length_b   1.000
_cell.length_c   1.000
_cell.angle_alpha   90.00
_cell.angle_beta   90.00
_cell.angle_gamma   90.00
#
_symmetry.space_group_name_H-M   'P 1'
#
loop_
_entity.id
_entity.type
_entity.pdbx_description
1 polymer ?
#
loop_
_entity_poly.entity_id
_entity_poly.type
_entity_poly.pdbx_seq_one_letter_code
_entity_poly.pdbx_strand_id
1 'polypeptide(L)'
;MEIKGIAEGIVDKLVLRSNQLGEGRSVGTIGFIDDEGYIASCSKIIDGGLSGLPYRMLLSEIAGERDCSLLEMINSLPENSVMISTDPGQTGIIVNTGGINIFNHPVIKVGVKNGEAVGVGVLYPDQENFNLASESEKAQLDSLGAFTMEDERKALKKSTEIRLKYLRISGELPIVSLDKDEYEIEIEDAPKWEIPQKEIKSIDQEFAQKLVEKSISIEQGREVAAFGIIDDEGHVTQASELVVGGMGYIPPRLLASSYENICDISLREAYTNVIPFNTVIVHTHPGGTGVMHMSDAMAGPGMWGRPIMAIGHNKKGEIKGASVIELTEELCKLADENEGLEQKFFKVETPEEEQKIRKRRYKIAQEFTELCKQVELK
;
A
#
# COMPACT_ATOMS: atom_id res chain seq x y z
N MET A 1 17.05 15.90 0.77
CA MET A 1 18.05 16.10 1.87
C MET A 1 18.84 14.82 1.99
N GLU A 2 20.17 14.86 2.08
CA GLU A 2 21.02 13.68 2.28
C GLU A 2 21.03 13.32 3.77
N ILE A 3 20.74 12.05 4.09
CA ILE A 3 20.76 11.57 5.48
C ILE A 3 22.19 11.13 5.81
N LYS A 4 22.78 11.72 6.86
CA LYS A 4 24.16 11.45 7.27
C LYS A 4 24.29 10.27 8.24
N GLY A 5 23.23 9.89 8.92
CA GLY A 5 23.22 8.79 9.87
C GLY A 5 21.94 8.72 10.70
N ILE A 6 21.85 7.68 11.51
CA ILE A 6 20.74 7.45 12.44
C ILE A 6 21.27 7.35 13.88
N ALA A 7 20.57 7.94 14.83
CA ALA A 7 20.93 7.88 16.24
C ALA A 7 20.95 6.45 16.76
N GLU A 8 22.05 6.07 17.45
CA GLU A 8 22.25 4.76 18.09
C GLU A 8 21.08 4.40 19.00
N GLY A 9 20.60 5.33 19.82
CA GLY A 9 19.48 5.09 20.72
C GLY A 9 18.16 4.75 20.03
N ILE A 10 17.91 5.21 18.78
CA ILE A 10 16.75 4.78 17.99
C ILE A 10 16.94 3.34 17.53
N VAL A 11 18.13 3.01 17.01
CA VAL A 11 18.45 1.66 16.54
C VAL A 11 18.35 0.65 17.69
N ASP A 12 18.91 0.96 18.86
CA ASP A 12 18.86 0.10 20.05
C ASP A 12 17.43 -0.17 20.51
N LYS A 13 16.58 0.86 20.56
CA LYS A 13 15.15 0.72 20.91
C LYS A 13 14.43 -0.21 19.92
N LEU A 14 14.66 -0.03 18.61
CA LEU A 14 14.07 -0.87 17.57
C LEU A 14 14.53 -2.33 17.67
N VAL A 15 15.83 -2.55 17.85
CA VAL A 15 16.41 -3.89 18.01
C VAL A 15 15.88 -4.57 19.28
N LEU A 16 15.89 -3.85 20.39
CA LEU A 16 15.35 -4.36 21.67
C LEU A 16 13.88 -4.77 21.50
N ARG A 17 13.06 -3.92 20.88
CA ARG A 17 11.64 -4.22 20.69
C ARG A 17 11.43 -5.41 19.74
N SER A 18 12.17 -5.50 18.63
CA SER A 18 12.12 -6.61 17.69
C SER A 18 12.49 -7.94 18.38
N ASN A 19 13.52 -7.92 19.24
CA ASN A 19 13.94 -9.10 20.02
C ASN A 19 12.86 -9.52 21.04
N GLN A 20 12.21 -8.56 21.71
CA GLN A 20 11.13 -8.84 22.66
C GLN A 20 9.91 -9.49 21.98
N LEU A 21 9.59 -9.09 20.74
CA LEU A 21 8.52 -9.70 19.98
C LEU A 21 8.86 -11.13 19.55
N GLY A 22 10.11 -11.37 19.21
CA GLY A 22 10.56 -12.68 18.71
C GLY A 22 9.97 -13.06 17.35
N GLU A 23 10.10 -14.33 16.98
CA GLU A 23 9.48 -14.97 15.80
C GLU A 23 9.78 -14.30 14.46
N GLY A 24 10.83 -13.46 14.36
CA GLY A 24 11.16 -12.75 13.13
C GLY A 24 10.21 -11.60 12.78
N ARG A 25 9.44 -11.11 13.75
CA ARG A 25 8.54 -9.96 13.55
C ARG A 25 9.31 -8.66 13.46
N SER A 26 8.90 -7.82 12.52
CA SER A 26 9.43 -6.47 12.37
C SER A 26 8.75 -5.48 13.33
N VAL A 27 9.44 -4.40 13.63
CA VAL A 27 8.90 -3.21 14.28
C VAL A 27 9.21 -1.99 13.42
N GLY A 28 8.47 -0.91 13.57
CA GLY A 28 8.71 0.31 12.81
C GLY A 28 8.33 1.57 13.54
N THR A 29 8.83 2.68 13.03
CA THR A 29 8.55 4.04 13.52
C THR A 29 8.72 5.03 12.37
N ILE A 30 8.21 6.24 12.55
CA ILE A 30 8.54 7.39 11.70
C ILE A 30 9.71 8.13 12.36
N GLY A 31 10.83 8.23 11.66
CA GLY A 31 11.96 9.03 12.11
C GLY A 31 11.90 10.46 11.55
N PHE A 32 12.59 11.38 12.19
CA PHE A 32 12.68 12.79 11.77
C PHE A 32 14.13 13.20 11.61
N ILE A 33 14.42 13.78 10.44
CA ILE A 33 15.75 14.32 10.14
C ILE A 33 15.86 15.70 10.75
N ASP A 34 16.92 15.95 11.50
CA ASP A 34 17.23 17.27 12.06
C ASP A 34 17.92 18.20 11.03
N ASP A 35 18.18 19.43 11.43
CA ASP A 35 18.83 20.45 10.59
C ASP A 35 20.28 20.07 10.21
N GLU A 36 20.92 19.18 10.95
CA GLU A 36 22.26 18.67 10.69
C GLU A 36 22.28 17.49 9.73
N GLY A 37 21.11 16.91 9.41
CA GLY A 37 20.92 15.79 8.52
C GLY A 37 20.99 14.42 9.19
N TYR A 38 20.82 14.32 10.51
CA TYR A 38 20.77 13.07 11.24
C TYR A 38 19.33 12.71 11.58
N ILE A 39 19.00 11.42 11.59
CA ILE A 39 17.75 10.95 12.17
C ILE A 39 17.93 10.93 13.68
N ALA A 40 17.48 12.01 14.30
CA ALA A 40 17.76 12.32 15.70
C ALA A 40 16.55 12.11 16.63
N SER A 41 15.35 11.87 16.08
CA SER A 41 14.14 11.56 16.84
C SER A 41 13.18 10.70 16.02
N CYS A 42 12.22 10.08 16.69
CA CYS A 42 11.21 9.23 16.05
C CYS A 42 9.87 9.31 16.79
N SER A 43 8.80 8.88 16.10
CA SER A 43 7.50 8.62 16.74
C SER A 43 7.59 7.36 17.61
N LYS A 44 6.50 7.04 18.28
CA LYS A 44 6.36 5.77 18.99
C LYS A 44 6.64 4.57 18.10
N ILE A 45 7.30 3.55 18.65
CA ILE A 45 7.60 2.30 17.97
C ILE A 45 6.35 1.42 17.93
N ILE A 46 5.97 0.98 16.74
CA ILE A 46 4.81 0.13 16.48
C ILE A 46 5.26 -1.30 16.16
N ASP A 47 4.59 -2.26 16.79
CA ASP A 47 4.78 -3.69 16.52
C ASP A 47 4.25 -4.05 15.14
N GLY A 48 5.04 -4.76 14.35
CA GLY A 48 4.64 -5.28 13.06
C GLY A 48 4.43 -6.80 13.06
N GLY A 49 4.26 -7.34 11.85
CA GLY A 49 4.15 -8.76 11.58
C GLY A 49 5.41 -9.36 10.97
N LEU A 50 5.28 -10.55 10.39
CA LEU A 50 6.37 -11.23 9.67
C LEU A 50 6.68 -10.58 8.31
N SER A 51 5.70 -9.94 7.69
CA SER A 51 5.80 -9.44 6.31
C SER A 51 5.56 -7.92 6.16
N GLY A 52 5.28 -7.20 7.23
CA GLY A 52 5.02 -5.76 7.12
C GLY A 52 4.61 -5.09 8.42
N LEU A 53 4.47 -3.79 8.32
CA LEU A 53 4.00 -2.93 9.39
C LEU A 53 2.49 -2.62 9.22
N PRO A 54 1.76 -2.43 10.32
CA PRO A 54 0.40 -1.89 10.27
C PRO A 54 0.47 -0.38 9.98
N TYR A 55 0.40 -0.01 8.71
CA TYR A 55 0.67 1.36 8.28
C TYR A 55 -0.34 2.37 8.80
N ARG A 56 -1.61 2.01 8.93
CA ARG A 56 -2.61 2.91 9.52
C ARG A 56 -2.30 3.20 10.99
N MET A 57 -1.91 2.18 11.76
CA MET A 57 -1.47 2.38 13.15
C MET A 57 -0.21 3.24 13.24
N LEU A 58 0.77 2.99 12.35
CA LEU A 58 2.03 3.74 12.33
C LEU A 58 1.80 5.23 11.98
N LEU A 59 1.02 5.50 10.95
CA LEU A 59 0.76 6.86 10.48
C LEU A 59 -0.16 7.63 11.42
N SER A 60 -1.08 6.97 12.11
CA SER A 60 -1.98 7.61 13.07
C SER A 60 -1.26 8.17 14.30
N GLU A 61 -0.06 7.71 14.61
CA GLU A 61 0.78 8.30 15.67
C GLU A 61 1.19 9.76 15.34
N ILE A 62 1.08 10.16 14.07
CA ILE A 62 1.40 11.51 13.59
C ILE A 62 0.15 12.25 13.12
N ALA A 63 -0.66 11.61 12.27
CA ALA A 63 -1.86 12.24 11.73
C ALA A 63 -2.95 12.48 12.78
N GLY A 64 -2.89 11.79 13.92
CA GLY A 64 -3.86 11.91 15.02
C GLY A 64 -5.27 11.41 14.68
N GLU A 65 -5.62 11.31 13.42
CA GLU A 65 -6.91 10.89 12.88
C GLU A 65 -6.82 9.57 12.16
N ARG A 66 -7.93 8.81 12.23
CA ARG A 66 -8.06 7.50 11.58
C ARG A 66 -9.23 7.39 10.63
N ASP A 67 -10.03 8.46 10.52
CA ASP A 67 -11.26 8.50 9.69
C ASP A 67 -10.98 8.86 8.23
N CYS A 68 -9.75 8.64 7.77
CA CYS A 68 -9.27 9.03 6.45
C CYS A 68 -8.50 7.90 5.75
N SER A 69 -8.20 8.08 4.48
CA SER A 69 -7.36 7.17 3.70
C SER A 69 -5.89 7.20 4.14
N LEU A 70 -5.13 6.16 3.78
CA LEU A 70 -3.68 6.18 3.98
C LEU A 70 -2.99 7.32 3.24
N LEU A 71 -3.47 7.71 2.05
CA LEU A 71 -2.92 8.85 1.32
C LEU A 71 -3.06 10.16 2.09
N GLU A 72 -4.21 10.38 2.75
CA GLU A 72 -4.42 11.56 3.60
C GLU A 72 -3.48 11.57 4.80
N MET A 73 -3.30 10.42 5.47
CA MET A 73 -2.32 10.28 6.55
C MET A 73 -0.89 10.54 6.07
N ILE A 74 -0.50 9.99 4.90
CA ILE A 74 0.84 10.19 4.33
C ILE A 74 1.08 11.67 3.98
N ASN A 75 0.06 12.36 3.46
CA ASN A 75 0.17 13.78 3.14
C ASN A 75 0.23 14.69 4.38
N SER A 76 -0.15 14.18 5.54
CA SER A 76 0.02 14.85 6.83
C SER A 76 1.41 14.67 7.43
N LEU A 77 2.28 13.81 6.85
CA LEU A 77 3.63 13.63 7.35
C LEU A 77 4.49 14.89 7.12
N PRO A 78 5.29 15.32 8.11
CA PRO A 78 6.31 16.35 7.93
C PRO A 78 7.30 15.99 6.80
N GLU A 79 7.79 16.99 6.07
CA GLU A 79 8.72 16.77 4.94
C GLU A 79 10.04 16.09 5.34
N ASN A 80 10.48 16.27 6.58
CA ASN A 80 11.69 15.65 7.12
C ASN A 80 11.45 14.23 7.67
N SER A 81 10.30 13.63 7.40
CA SER A 81 9.96 12.28 7.87
C SER A 81 10.71 11.20 7.08
N VAL A 82 11.05 10.10 7.75
CA VAL A 82 11.58 8.87 7.16
C VAL A 82 10.87 7.66 7.72
N MET A 83 10.67 6.63 6.89
CA MET A 83 10.05 5.38 7.32
C MET A 83 11.12 4.41 7.80
N ILE A 84 11.10 4.04 9.08
CA ILE A 84 12.10 3.13 9.66
C ILE A 84 11.44 1.81 10.05
N SER A 85 12.07 0.69 9.72
CA SER A 85 11.65 -0.62 10.20
C SER A 85 12.82 -1.56 10.42
N THR A 86 12.65 -2.53 11.31
CA THR A 86 13.62 -3.64 11.43
C THR A 86 13.41 -4.66 10.32
N ASP A 87 14.49 -5.37 9.99
CA ASP A 87 14.53 -6.47 9.03
C ASP A 87 15.18 -7.70 9.71
N PRO A 88 14.39 -8.47 10.48
CA PRO A 88 14.91 -9.59 11.27
C PRO A 88 15.50 -10.69 10.38
N GLY A 89 16.69 -11.16 10.73
CA GLY A 89 17.44 -12.17 9.98
C GLY A 89 18.18 -11.66 8.75
N GLN A 90 18.05 -10.37 8.40
CA GLN A 90 18.65 -9.72 7.24
C GLN A 90 19.72 -8.71 7.64
N THR A 91 20.38 -8.12 6.65
CA THR A 91 21.47 -7.14 6.83
C THR A 91 21.02 -5.68 6.81
N GLY A 92 19.76 -5.42 6.58
CA GLY A 92 19.22 -4.06 6.38
C GLY A 92 19.33 -3.55 4.92
N ILE A 93 20.03 -4.27 4.04
CA ILE A 93 20.13 -3.90 2.61
C ILE A 93 18.75 -4.02 1.96
N ILE A 94 18.31 -2.97 1.27
CA ILE A 94 16.98 -2.90 0.67
C ILE A 94 17.04 -3.43 -0.77
N VAL A 95 16.25 -4.47 -1.06
CA VAL A 95 16.24 -5.18 -2.35
C VAL A 95 14.92 -5.08 -3.12
N ASN A 96 14.06 -4.17 -2.69
CA ASN A 96 12.76 -3.89 -3.33
C ASN A 96 12.34 -2.46 -3.03
N THR A 97 11.24 -2.01 -3.62
CA THR A 97 10.72 -0.64 -3.43
C THR A 97 10.42 -0.30 -1.97
N GLY A 98 10.23 -1.30 -1.10
CA GLY A 98 9.71 -1.05 0.24
C GLY A 98 8.45 -0.17 0.20
N GLY A 99 8.29 0.73 1.15
CA GLY A 99 7.22 1.73 1.16
C GLY A 99 7.51 2.99 0.31
N ILE A 100 8.70 3.12 -0.27
CA ILE A 100 9.16 4.37 -0.90
C ILE A 100 8.26 4.85 -2.05
N ASN A 101 7.80 3.89 -2.84
CA ASN A 101 6.90 4.15 -3.95
C ASN A 101 5.53 4.71 -3.51
N ILE A 102 5.10 4.34 -2.30
CA ILE A 102 3.82 4.77 -1.71
C ILE A 102 4.02 6.07 -0.95
N PHE A 103 4.96 6.09 -0.02
CA PHE A 103 5.12 7.18 0.95
C PHE A 103 5.83 8.41 0.38
N ASN A 104 6.67 8.25 -0.63
CA ASN A 104 7.54 9.31 -1.15
C ASN A 104 8.46 9.94 -0.07
N HIS A 105 8.86 9.14 0.89
CA HIS A 105 9.82 9.46 1.94
C HIS A 105 10.96 8.43 1.92
N PRO A 106 12.17 8.76 2.39
CA PRO A 106 13.23 7.79 2.53
C PRO A 106 12.78 6.60 3.39
N VAL A 107 13.18 5.39 2.98
CA VAL A 107 12.91 4.16 3.72
C VAL A 107 14.21 3.62 4.29
N ILE A 108 14.18 3.29 5.57
CA ILE A 108 15.32 2.78 6.32
C ILE A 108 15.00 1.39 6.85
N LYS A 109 15.94 0.48 6.67
CA LYS A 109 15.88 -0.88 7.19
C LYS A 109 17.04 -1.12 8.16
N VAL A 110 16.70 -1.48 9.39
CA VAL A 110 17.69 -1.91 10.39
C VAL A 110 17.78 -3.43 10.35
N GLY A 111 18.88 -3.96 9.85
CA GLY A 111 19.13 -5.39 9.84
C GLY A 111 19.37 -5.89 11.27
N VAL A 112 18.62 -6.92 11.69
CA VAL A 112 18.74 -7.49 13.03
C VAL A 112 19.11 -8.96 12.92
N LYS A 113 20.25 -9.34 13.52
CA LYS A 113 20.74 -10.72 13.52
C LYS A 113 21.37 -11.08 14.87
N ASN A 114 20.99 -12.23 15.39
CA ASN A 114 21.45 -12.70 16.72
C ASN A 114 21.17 -11.69 17.86
N GLY A 115 20.14 -10.89 17.73
CA GLY A 115 19.76 -9.91 18.74
C GLY A 115 20.46 -8.55 18.64
N GLU A 116 21.28 -8.34 17.62
CA GLU A 116 22.07 -7.12 17.42
C GLU A 116 21.78 -6.48 16.05
N ALA A 117 21.98 -5.16 15.94
CA ALA A 117 21.97 -4.48 14.65
C ALA A 117 23.23 -4.89 13.85
N VAL A 118 23.04 -5.34 12.60
CA VAL A 118 24.15 -5.74 11.73
C VAL A 118 24.39 -4.80 10.57
N GLY A 119 23.53 -3.80 10.40
CA GLY A 119 23.64 -2.76 9.38
C GLY A 119 22.35 -1.96 9.25
N VAL A 120 22.44 -0.79 8.65
CA VAL A 120 21.31 0.07 8.36
C VAL A 120 21.35 0.45 6.89
N GLY A 121 20.32 0.06 6.14
CA GLY A 121 20.16 0.42 4.74
C GLY A 121 19.23 1.61 4.57
N VAL A 122 19.47 2.41 3.55
CA VAL A 122 18.60 3.52 3.14
C VAL A 122 18.28 3.43 1.66
N LEU A 123 17.06 3.78 1.32
CA LEU A 123 16.61 3.96 -0.05
C LEU A 123 15.89 5.31 -0.15
N TYR A 124 16.27 6.12 -1.14
CA TYR A 124 15.70 7.46 -1.34
C TYR A 124 14.57 7.47 -2.38
N PRO A 125 13.55 8.34 -2.23
CA PRO A 125 12.52 8.54 -3.24
C PRO A 125 13.10 9.33 -4.42
N ASP A 126 13.55 8.61 -5.45
CA ASP A 126 14.10 9.17 -6.67
C ASP A 126 13.52 8.51 -7.92
N GLN A 127 13.78 9.13 -9.07
CA GLN A 127 13.30 8.67 -10.37
C GLN A 127 13.74 7.23 -10.69
N GLU A 128 14.96 6.82 -10.30
CA GLU A 128 15.45 5.47 -10.55
C GLU A 128 14.63 4.44 -9.77
N ASN A 129 14.33 4.73 -8.51
CA ASN A 129 13.44 3.88 -7.68
C ASN A 129 12.05 3.72 -8.28
N PHE A 130 11.45 4.83 -8.73
CA PHE A 130 10.09 4.78 -9.30
C PHE A 130 10.06 4.03 -10.62
N ASN A 131 11.07 4.18 -11.47
CA ASN A 131 11.23 3.39 -12.69
C ASN A 131 11.39 1.91 -12.38
N LEU A 132 12.23 1.54 -11.39
CA LEU A 132 12.40 0.15 -10.97
C LEU A 132 11.11 -0.45 -10.39
N ALA A 133 10.30 0.33 -9.68
CA ALA A 133 8.99 -0.10 -9.20
C ALA A 133 8.05 -0.44 -10.37
N SER A 134 8.01 0.40 -11.40
CA SER A 134 7.23 0.15 -12.62
C SER A 134 7.73 -1.08 -13.38
N GLU A 135 9.05 -1.26 -13.51
CA GLU A 135 9.64 -2.46 -14.12
C GLU A 135 9.30 -3.73 -13.30
N SER A 136 9.27 -3.63 -11.97
CA SER A 136 8.94 -4.75 -11.09
C SER A 136 7.50 -5.22 -11.25
N GLU A 137 6.54 -4.30 -11.32
CA GLU A 137 5.12 -4.65 -11.56
C GLU A 137 4.93 -5.29 -12.95
N LYS A 138 5.59 -4.77 -13.99
CA LYS A 138 5.58 -5.38 -15.32
C LYS A 138 6.14 -6.80 -15.31
N ALA A 139 7.29 -7.01 -14.65
CA ALA A 139 7.90 -8.33 -14.56
C ALA A 139 7.02 -9.32 -13.77
N GLN A 140 6.31 -8.84 -12.76
CA GLN A 140 5.33 -9.66 -12.03
C GLN A 140 4.15 -10.07 -12.92
N LEU A 141 3.60 -9.16 -13.72
CA LEU A 141 2.52 -9.49 -14.67
C LEU A 141 2.99 -10.43 -15.77
N ASP A 142 4.22 -10.25 -16.27
CA ASP A 142 4.81 -11.16 -17.26
C ASP A 142 4.93 -12.59 -16.68
N SER A 143 5.31 -12.72 -15.41
CA SER A 143 5.35 -14.01 -14.71
C SER A 143 3.95 -14.64 -14.56
N LEU A 144 2.93 -13.84 -14.21
CA LEU A 144 1.55 -14.31 -14.12
C LEU A 144 0.95 -14.69 -15.48
N GLY A 145 1.43 -14.08 -16.56
CA GLY A 145 1.02 -14.36 -17.94
C GLY A 145 1.85 -15.43 -18.65
N ALA A 146 2.85 -16.02 -17.99
CA ALA A 146 3.73 -17.02 -18.60
C ALA A 146 2.99 -18.34 -18.87
N PHE A 147 3.00 -18.79 -20.12
CA PHE A 147 2.40 -20.07 -20.53
C PHE A 147 3.44 -21.16 -20.75
N THR A 148 4.70 -20.79 -20.89
CA THR A 148 5.79 -21.71 -21.15
C THR A 148 6.88 -21.58 -20.08
N MET A 149 7.65 -22.67 -19.88
CA MET A 149 8.84 -22.66 -19.02
C MET A 149 9.88 -21.61 -19.46
N GLU A 150 9.90 -21.26 -20.74
CA GLU A 150 10.81 -20.23 -21.26
C GLU A 150 10.35 -18.83 -20.83
N ASP A 151 9.05 -18.53 -20.90
CA ASP A 151 8.48 -17.26 -20.46
C ASP A 151 8.69 -17.07 -18.96
N GLU A 152 8.46 -18.13 -18.17
CA GLU A 152 8.70 -18.13 -16.73
C GLU A 152 10.16 -17.85 -16.37
N ARG A 153 11.11 -18.46 -17.10
CA ARG A 153 12.54 -18.19 -16.93
C ARG A 153 12.91 -16.75 -17.29
N LYS A 154 12.32 -16.19 -18.35
CA LYS A 154 12.53 -14.78 -18.74
C LYS A 154 12.04 -13.83 -17.65
N ALA A 155 10.83 -14.05 -17.11
CA ALA A 155 10.27 -13.25 -16.05
C ALA A 155 11.11 -13.34 -14.76
N LEU A 156 11.55 -14.53 -14.37
CA LEU A 156 12.43 -14.74 -13.22
C LEU A 156 13.78 -14.04 -13.40
N LYS A 157 14.39 -14.11 -14.58
CA LYS A 157 15.63 -13.41 -14.91
C LYS A 157 15.45 -11.88 -14.76
N LYS A 158 14.35 -11.34 -15.33
CA LYS A 158 14.03 -9.90 -15.22
C LYS A 158 13.86 -9.47 -13.76
N SER A 159 13.13 -10.24 -12.96
CA SER A 159 12.95 -9.97 -11.53
C SER A 159 14.29 -9.99 -10.77
N THR A 160 15.19 -10.91 -11.12
CA THR A 160 16.53 -10.98 -10.54
C THR A 160 17.37 -9.75 -10.92
N GLU A 161 17.35 -9.32 -12.18
CA GLU A 161 18.04 -8.12 -12.64
C GLU A 161 17.56 -6.85 -11.91
N ILE A 162 16.25 -6.73 -11.68
CA ILE A 162 15.65 -5.63 -10.91
C ILE A 162 16.16 -5.64 -9.46
N ARG A 163 16.16 -6.80 -8.80
CA ARG A 163 16.71 -6.92 -7.43
C ARG A 163 18.18 -6.54 -7.36
N LEU A 164 18.99 -6.89 -8.35
CA LEU A 164 20.40 -6.48 -8.41
C LEU A 164 20.56 -4.98 -8.62
N LYS A 165 19.63 -4.32 -9.33
CA LYS A 165 19.61 -2.85 -9.42
C LYS A 165 19.31 -2.22 -8.05
N TYR A 166 18.28 -2.72 -7.31
CA TYR A 166 18.01 -2.25 -5.95
C TYR A 166 19.21 -2.39 -5.02
N LEU A 167 19.96 -3.49 -5.09
CA LEU A 167 21.19 -3.66 -4.34
C LEU A 167 22.25 -2.57 -4.61
N ARG A 168 22.25 -2.00 -5.81
CA ARG A 168 23.24 -0.95 -6.20
C ARG A 168 22.84 0.43 -5.73
N ILE A 169 21.53 0.72 -5.65
CA ILE A 169 20.99 2.03 -5.25
C ILE A 169 20.68 2.09 -3.75
N SER A 170 20.64 0.95 -3.06
CA SER A 170 20.53 0.90 -1.60
C SER A 170 21.83 1.41 -0.99
N GLY A 171 21.73 2.53 -0.25
CA GLY A 171 22.83 3.09 0.51
C GLY A 171 22.95 2.43 1.89
N GLU A 172 24.10 2.62 2.54
CA GLU A 172 24.31 2.29 3.95
C GLU A 172 24.31 3.57 4.77
N LEU A 173 23.69 3.51 5.96
CA LEU A 173 23.69 4.62 6.91
C LEU A 173 24.55 4.29 8.14
N PRO A 174 25.44 5.20 8.56
CA PRO A 174 26.16 5.03 9.81
C PRO A 174 25.20 5.19 11.01
N ILE A 175 25.41 4.36 12.01
CA ILE A 175 24.82 4.50 13.34
C ILE A 175 25.73 5.47 14.11
N VAL A 176 25.13 6.55 14.65
CA VAL A 176 25.88 7.63 15.32
C VAL A 176 25.42 7.81 16.75
N SER A 177 26.36 8.04 17.64
CA SER A 177 26.04 8.42 19.02
C SER A 177 25.69 9.90 19.07
N LEU A 178 24.46 10.22 19.49
CA LEU A 178 23.99 11.57 19.72
C LEU A 178 23.73 11.72 21.21
N ASP A 179 24.13 12.86 21.77
CA ASP A 179 23.90 13.20 23.18
C ASP A 179 22.45 13.67 23.37
N LYS A 180 21.54 12.71 23.51
CA LYS A 180 20.11 12.93 23.75
C LYS A 180 19.59 11.97 24.81
N ASP A 181 18.76 12.51 25.72
CA ASP A 181 18.11 11.72 26.78
C ASP A 181 16.90 10.96 26.27
N GLU A 182 16.17 11.50 25.27
CA GLU A 182 14.97 10.90 24.71
C GLU A 182 14.91 11.05 23.19
N TYR A 183 14.55 9.97 22.51
CA TYR A 183 14.46 9.90 21.05
C TYR A 183 13.01 9.84 20.55
N GLU A 184 12.07 9.36 21.35
CA GLU A 184 10.66 9.38 21.00
C GLU A 184 10.06 10.75 21.25
N ILE A 185 9.37 11.29 20.24
CA ILE A 185 8.68 12.58 20.33
C ILE A 185 7.21 12.42 19.94
N GLU A 186 6.34 13.19 20.57
CA GLU A 186 4.98 13.40 20.12
C GLU A 186 4.98 14.55 19.11
N ILE A 187 4.23 14.39 18.01
CA ILE A 187 4.04 15.45 17.03
C ILE A 187 2.69 16.08 17.29
N GLU A 188 2.70 17.37 17.60
CA GLU A 188 1.49 18.14 17.73
C GLU A 188 1.05 18.69 16.36
N ASP A 189 -0.27 18.69 16.11
CA ASP A 189 -0.94 19.41 15.02
C ASP A 189 -0.41 19.16 13.60
N ALA A 190 -0.35 17.90 13.16
CA ALA A 190 -0.17 17.62 11.75
C ALA A 190 -1.30 18.28 10.91
N PRO A 191 -0.97 18.95 9.80
CA PRO A 191 -1.99 19.57 8.95
C PRO A 191 -2.92 18.51 8.37
N LYS A 192 -4.23 18.71 8.55
CA LYS A 192 -5.24 17.84 7.95
C LYS A 192 -5.23 18.03 6.44
N TRP A 193 -5.22 16.91 5.75
CA TRP A 193 -5.37 16.87 4.31
C TRP A 193 -6.55 15.95 3.97
N GLU A 194 -7.54 16.47 3.26
CA GLU A 194 -8.80 15.77 2.98
C GLU A 194 -9.02 15.63 1.49
N ILE A 195 -9.53 14.48 1.06
CA ILE A 195 -9.93 14.21 -0.32
C ILE A 195 -11.42 14.49 -0.47
N PRO A 196 -11.81 15.41 -1.37
CA PRO A 196 -13.22 15.65 -1.68
C PRO A 196 -13.88 14.36 -2.19
N GLN A 197 -15.01 13.97 -1.58
CA GLN A 197 -15.78 12.81 -1.98
C GLN A 197 -16.94 13.21 -2.89
N LYS A 198 -17.24 12.40 -3.93
CA LYS A 198 -18.43 12.53 -4.78
C LYS A 198 -19.23 11.23 -4.74
N GLU A 199 -20.56 11.34 -4.58
CA GLU A 199 -21.47 10.20 -4.65
C GLU A 199 -21.52 9.61 -6.06
N ILE A 200 -21.49 8.27 -6.16
CA ILE A 200 -21.58 7.53 -7.42
C ILE A 200 -22.95 6.86 -7.53
N LYS A 201 -23.66 7.10 -8.64
CA LYS A 201 -25.01 6.58 -8.91
C LYS A 201 -25.06 5.62 -10.08
N SER A 202 -24.28 5.87 -11.13
CA SER A 202 -24.32 5.08 -12.35
C SER A 202 -22.96 5.07 -13.06
N ILE A 203 -22.80 4.08 -13.94
CA ILE A 203 -21.65 3.95 -14.83
C ILE A 203 -22.12 3.79 -16.28
N ASP A 204 -21.37 4.38 -17.22
CA ASP A 204 -21.57 4.20 -18.64
C ASP A 204 -21.53 2.72 -19.03
N GLN A 205 -22.59 2.24 -19.70
CA GLN A 205 -22.75 0.84 -20.06
C GLN A 205 -21.68 0.40 -21.06
N GLU A 206 -21.29 1.25 -22.00
CA GLU A 206 -20.25 0.93 -23.00
C GLU A 206 -18.89 0.78 -22.32
N PHE A 207 -18.57 1.63 -21.35
CA PHE A 207 -17.34 1.51 -20.56
C PHE A 207 -17.30 0.21 -19.77
N ALA A 208 -18.37 -0.12 -19.05
CA ALA A 208 -18.46 -1.40 -18.31
C ALA A 208 -18.32 -2.61 -19.24
N GLN A 209 -18.95 -2.56 -20.43
CA GLN A 209 -18.89 -3.64 -21.42
C GLN A 209 -17.45 -3.80 -22.00
N LYS A 210 -16.75 -2.70 -22.30
CA LYS A 210 -15.34 -2.73 -22.76
C LYS A 210 -14.41 -3.42 -21.77
N LEU A 211 -14.56 -3.14 -20.45
CA LEU A 211 -13.78 -3.81 -19.40
C LEU A 211 -14.04 -5.32 -19.40
N VAL A 212 -15.30 -5.73 -19.49
CA VAL A 212 -15.71 -7.14 -19.51
C VAL A 212 -15.21 -7.86 -20.76
N GLU A 213 -15.36 -7.27 -21.95
CA GLU A 213 -14.86 -7.83 -23.21
C GLU A 213 -13.35 -8.04 -23.17
N LYS A 214 -12.61 -7.06 -22.62
CA LYS A 214 -11.18 -7.22 -22.45
C LYS A 214 -10.83 -8.34 -21.47
N SER A 215 -11.52 -8.45 -20.33
CA SER A 215 -11.31 -9.53 -19.34
C SER A 215 -11.55 -10.91 -19.94
N ILE A 216 -12.63 -11.09 -20.73
CA ILE A 216 -12.92 -12.36 -21.39
C ILE A 216 -11.86 -12.70 -22.44
N SER A 217 -11.39 -11.71 -23.20
CA SER A 217 -10.40 -11.94 -24.28
C SER A 217 -9.07 -12.52 -23.79
N ILE A 218 -8.81 -12.45 -22.46
CA ILE A 218 -7.57 -12.94 -21.86
C ILE A 218 -7.67 -14.43 -21.45
N GLU A 219 -8.88 -15.00 -21.35
CA GLU A 219 -9.17 -16.41 -21.04
C GLU A 219 -8.59 -16.97 -19.71
N GLN A 220 -7.98 -16.14 -18.87
CA GLN A 220 -7.29 -16.58 -17.63
C GLN A 220 -8.03 -16.22 -16.35
N GLY A 221 -9.20 -15.60 -16.42
CA GLY A 221 -9.88 -15.06 -15.25
C GLY A 221 -9.14 -13.91 -14.59
N ARG A 222 -8.31 -13.20 -15.37
CA ARG A 222 -7.57 -12.01 -14.91
C ARG A 222 -8.50 -10.81 -14.89
N GLU A 223 -8.27 -9.95 -13.91
CA GLU A 223 -8.98 -8.69 -13.79
C GLU A 223 -8.48 -7.67 -14.82
N VAL A 224 -9.38 -6.79 -15.22
CA VAL A 224 -9.08 -5.62 -16.03
C VAL A 224 -9.58 -4.40 -15.30
N ALA A 225 -8.81 -3.33 -15.27
CA ALA A 225 -9.18 -2.08 -14.62
C ALA A 225 -8.90 -0.86 -15.49
N ALA A 226 -9.57 0.24 -15.15
CA ALA A 226 -9.29 1.57 -15.65
C ALA A 226 -9.76 2.62 -14.64
N PHE A 227 -9.34 3.86 -14.80
CA PHE A 227 -9.99 4.97 -14.13
C PHE A 227 -11.25 5.38 -14.87
N GLY A 228 -12.31 5.62 -14.11
CA GLY A 228 -13.46 6.39 -14.50
C GLY A 228 -13.39 7.81 -13.92
N ILE A 229 -14.08 8.76 -14.54
CA ILE A 229 -14.31 10.11 -14.02
C ILE A 229 -15.76 10.26 -13.61
N ILE A 230 -15.99 10.87 -12.45
CA ILE A 230 -17.32 11.10 -11.86
C ILE A 230 -17.75 12.52 -12.23
N ASP A 231 -18.86 12.67 -12.94
CA ASP A 231 -19.47 13.96 -13.25
C ASP A 231 -20.26 14.56 -12.06
N ASP A 232 -20.95 15.67 -12.29
CA ASP A 232 -21.74 16.36 -11.26
C ASP A 232 -23.05 15.64 -10.91
N GLU A 233 -23.56 14.77 -11.79
CA GLU A 233 -24.72 13.92 -11.58
C GLU A 233 -24.41 12.61 -10.88
N GLY A 234 -23.12 12.29 -10.69
CA GLY A 234 -22.65 11.03 -10.12
C GLY A 234 -22.58 9.88 -11.13
N HIS A 235 -22.49 10.22 -12.43
CA HIS A 235 -22.31 9.25 -13.49
C HIS A 235 -20.82 9.07 -13.81
N VAL A 236 -20.40 7.83 -14.06
CA VAL A 236 -19.00 7.46 -14.30
C VAL A 236 -18.78 7.14 -15.77
N THR A 237 -17.83 7.82 -16.38
CA THR A 237 -17.35 7.55 -17.75
C THR A 237 -15.88 7.18 -17.78
N GLN A 238 -15.42 6.50 -18.83
CA GLN A 238 -14.02 6.08 -18.96
C GLN A 238 -13.06 7.28 -19.01
N ALA A 239 -12.00 7.24 -18.18
CA ALA A 239 -11.00 8.31 -18.10
C ALA A 239 -9.57 7.86 -18.43
N SER A 240 -9.30 6.56 -18.48
CA SER A 240 -7.96 6.03 -18.77
C SER A 240 -8.01 4.84 -19.73
N GLU A 241 -6.82 4.38 -20.15
CA GLU A 241 -6.67 3.13 -20.88
C GLU A 241 -6.97 1.92 -19.97
N LEU A 242 -7.31 0.78 -20.59
CA LEU A 242 -7.56 -0.47 -19.86
C LEU A 242 -6.24 -1.15 -19.47
N VAL A 243 -6.12 -1.52 -18.20
CA VAL A 243 -4.98 -2.26 -17.65
C VAL A 243 -5.38 -3.68 -17.33
N VAL A 244 -4.59 -4.64 -17.81
CA VAL A 244 -4.76 -6.06 -17.47
C VAL A 244 -3.96 -6.35 -16.20
N GLY A 245 -4.66 -6.80 -15.16
CA GLY A 245 -4.07 -7.23 -13.89
C GLY A 245 -3.76 -8.72 -13.82
N GLY A 246 -3.71 -9.26 -12.60
CA GLY A 246 -3.64 -10.68 -12.28
C GLY A 246 -5.00 -11.26 -11.92
N MET A 247 -5.01 -12.40 -11.25
CA MET A 247 -6.20 -12.98 -10.63
C MET A 247 -6.39 -12.35 -9.25
N GLY A 248 -7.39 -11.45 -9.11
CA GLY A 248 -7.64 -10.72 -7.86
C GLY A 248 -6.60 -9.63 -7.53
N TYR A 249 -5.99 -9.04 -8.55
CA TYR A 249 -4.95 -8.03 -8.34
C TYR A 249 -4.77 -7.12 -9.55
N ILE A 250 -4.81 -5.82 -9.33
CA ILE A 250 -4.45 -4.79 -10.30
C ILE A 250 -3.17 -4.08 -9.83
N PRO A 251 -2.09 -4.07 -10.63
CA PRO A 251 -0.85 -3.38 -10.26
C PRO A 251 -1.08 -1.87 -10.17
N PRO A 252 -0.84 -1.25 -9.00
CA PRO A 252 -1.24 0.15 -8.76
C PRO A 252 -0.46 1.15 -9.62
N ARG A 253 0.82 0.92 -9.91
CA ARG A 253 1.60 1.82 -10.78
C ARG A 253 1.18 1.72 -12.24
N LEU A 254 0.90 0.51 -12.74
CA LEU A 254 0.42 0.34 -14.11
C LEU A 254 -0.97 0.95 -14.28
N LEU A 255 -1.83 0.81 -13.25
CA LEU A 255 -3.13 1.48 -13.26
C LEU A 255 -2.95 3.01 -13.27
N ALA A 256 -2.14 3.58 -12.38
CA ALA A 256 -1.89 5.01 -12.35
C ALA A 256 -1.28 5.50 -13.67
N SER A 257 -0.35 4.72 -14.27
CA SER A 257 0.27 5.03 -15.58
C SER A 257 -0.71 4.95 -16.75
N SER A 258 -1.88 4.31 -16.60
CA SER A 258 -2.92 4.31 -17.65
C SER A 258 -3.66 5.65 -17.76
N TYR A 259 -3.62 6.45 -16.70
CA TYR A 259 -4.18 7.80 -16.71
C TYR A 259 -3.19 8.79 -17.34
N GLU A 260 -1.98 8.83 -16.82
CA GLU A 260 -0.87 9.63 -17.32
C GLU A 260 0.45 8.91 -17.02
N ASN A 261 1.47 9.10 -17.84
CA ASN A 261 2.77 8.45 -17.61
C ASN A 261 3.40 8.93 -16.30
N ILE A 262 3.46 8.05 -15.31
CA ILE A 262 3.98 8.34 -13.96
C ILE A 262 5.23 7.51 -13.62
N CYS A 263 5.98 7.05 -14.62
CA CYS A 263 7.12 6.15 -14.39
C CYS A 263 8.18 6.74 -13.44
N ASP A 264 8.29 8.06 -13.37
CA ASP A 264 9.33 8.84 -12.68
C ASP A 264 8.87 9.53 -11.39
N ILE A 265 7.62 9.36 -10.98
CA ILE A 265 7.08 9.90 -9.72
C ILE A 265 6.54 8.78 -8.81
N SER A 266 6.35 9.09 -7.53
CA SER A 266 5.73 8.17 -6.58
C SER A 266 4.23 8.01 -6.82
N LEU A 267 3.63 6.95 -6.29
CA LEU A 267 2.16 6.80 -6.28
C LEU A 267 1.50 7.89 -5.43
N ARG A 268 2.10 8.27 -4.28
CA ARG A 268 1.63 9.41 -3.50
C ARG A 268 1.48 10.65 -4.37
N GLU A 269 2.53 11.02 -5.10
CA GLU A 269 2.53 12.19 -5.95
C GLU A 269 1.52 12.06 -7.10
N ALA A 270 1.44 10.89 -7.73
CA ALA A 270 0.46 10.62 -8.77
C ALA A 270 -0.99 10.82 -8.30
N TYR A 271 -1.35 10.24 -7.15
CA TYR A 271 -2.71 10.36 -6.59
C TYR A 271 -3.00 11.71 -5.92
N THR A 272 -1.98 12.49 -5.58
CA THR A 272 -2.14 13.83 -4.99
C THR A 272 -2.25 14.91 -6.06
N ASN A 273 -1.42 14.84 -7.13
CA ASN A 273 -1.19 15.96 -8.04
C ASN A 273 -1.60 15.68 -9.50
N VAL A 274 -1.69 14.40 -9.93
CA VAL A 274 -1.90 14.04 -11.33
C VAL A 274 -3.29 13.46 -11.56
N ILE A 275 -3.68 12.47 -10.76
CA ILE A 275 -4.98 11.79 -10.89
C ILE A 275 -6.05 12.62 -10.17
N PRO A 276 -7.07 13.14 -10.87
CA PRO A 276 -8.10 14.00 -10.28
C PRO A 276 -8.84 13.36 -9.12
N PHE A 277 -9.30 14.15 -8.17
CA PHE A 277 -10.01 13.66 -6.98
C PHE A 277 -11.39 13.04 -7.30
N ASN A 278 -12.02 13.44 -8.40
CA ASN A 278 -13.28 12.87 -8.86
C ASN A 278 -13.10 11.64 -9.77
N THR A 279 -12.01 10.89 -9.61
CA THR A 279 -11.83 9.59 -10.27
C THR A 279 -12.32 8.45 -9.41
N VAL A 280 -12.67 7.33 -10.05
CA VAL A 280 -13.01 6.05 -9.46
C VAL A 280 -12.17 4.95 -10.11
N ILE A 281 -11.68 4.00 -9.32
CA ILE A 281 -11.02 2.81 -9.84
C ILE A 281 -12.12 1.82 -10.25
N VAL A 282 -12.23 1.49 -11.53
CA VAL A 282 -13.20 0.51 -12.02
C VAL A 282 -12.47 -0.76 -12.44
N HIS A 283 -12.88 -1.91 -11.94
CA HIS A 283 -12.26 -3.19 -12.27
C HIS A 283 -13.29 -4.30 -12.47
N THR A 284 -12.88 -5.39 -13.09
CA THR A 284 -13.75 -6.56 -13.34
C THR A 284 -13.59 -7.62 -12.25
N HIS A 285 -14.70 -8.31 -11.92
CA HIS A 285 -14.73 -9.53 -11.12
C HIS A 285 -15.15 -10.72 -11.99
N PRO A 286 -14.19 -11.42 -12.62
CA PRO A 286 -14.49 -12.59 -13.45
C PRO A 286 -15.16 -13.72 -12.67
N GLY A 287 -16.37 -14.11 -13.06
CA GLY A 287 -17.19 -15.12 -12.37
C GLY A 287 -17.95 -14.61 -11.14
N GLY A 288 -17.83 -13.33 -10.81
CA GLY A 288 -18.48 -12.70 -9.66
C GLY A 288 -19.75 -11.91 -10.01
N THR A 289 -20.37 -11.34 -8.98
CA THR A 289 -21.56 -10.48 -9.06
C THR A 289 -21.24 -8.99 -8.98
N GLY A 290 -19.97 -8.63 -8.89
CA GLY A 290 -19.53 -7.25 -8.63
C GLY A 290 -19.49 -6.88 -7.13
N VAL A 291 -19.83 -7.79 -6.24
CA VAL A 291 -19.64 -7.58 -4.80
C VAL A 291 -18.16 -7.64 -4.47
N MET A 292 -17.71 -6.66 -3.71
CA MET A 292 -16.31 -6.47 -3.33
C MET A 292 -16.05 -6.93 -1.89
N HIS A 293 -14.76 -7.11 -1.57
CA HIS A 293 -14.28 -7.54 -0.28
C HIS A 293 -13.33 -6.50 0.35
N MET A 294 -12.82 -6.81 1.53
CA MET A 294 -11.89 -5.95 2.26
C MET A 294 -10.65 -5.56 1.42
N SER A 295 -10.13 -6.48 0.59
CA SER A 295 -8.98 -6.18 -0.28
C SER A 295 -9.26 -5.04 -1.26
N ASP A 296 -10.45 -5.03 -1.87
CA ASP A 296 -10.87 -3.98 -2.80
C ASP A 296 -11.06 -2.65 -2.07
N ALA A 297 -11.77 -2.69 -0.92
CA ALA A 297 -11.99 -1.51 -0.09
C ALA A 297 -10.66 -0.87 0.37
N MET A 298 -9.65 -1.68 0.65
CA MET A 298 -8.33 -1.18 1.04
C MET A 298 -7.46 -0.78 -0.15
N ALA A 299 -7.65 -1.36 -1.33
CA ALA A 299 -6.89 -1.00 -2.54
C ALA A 299 -7.33 0.33 -3.18
N GLY A 300 -8.59 0.73 -3.00
CA GLY A 300 -9.14 1.99 -3.50
C GLY A 300 -9.31 3.04 -2.40
N PRO A 301 -10.48 3.09 -1.75
CA PRO A 301 -10.78 4.14 -0.77
C PRO A 301 -9.87 4.11 0.45
N GLY A 302 -9.54 2.95 0.99
CA GLY A 302 -8.69 2.84 2.17
C GLY A 302 -7.25 3.31 1.94
N MET A 303 -6.70 3.08 0.74
CA MET A 303 -5.33 3.47 0.39
C MET A 303 -5.29 4.88 -0.22
N TRP A 304 -6.03 5.10 -1.29
CA TRP A 304 -5.87 6.29 -2.14
C TRP A 304 -6.99 7.33 -1.96
N GLY A 305 -7.98 7.05 -1.10
CA GLY A 305 -9.16 7.91 -0.97
C GLY A 305 -9.99 8.00 -2.25
N ARG A 306 -9.82 7.08 -3.18
CA ARG A 306 -10.59 7.00 -4.42
C ARG A 306 -11.61 5.87 -4.30
N PRO A 307 -12.89 6.12 -4.64
CA PRO A 307 -13.86 5.03 -4.73
C PRO A 307 -13.36 3.90 -5.62
N ILE A 308 -13.77 2.68 -5.31
CA ILE A 308 -13.50 1.51 -6.13
C ILE A 308 -14.80 0.86 -6.55
N MET A 309 -14.90 0.48 -7.82
CA MET A 309 -16.08 -0.14 -8.42
C MET A 309 -15.73 -1.47 -9.05
N ALA A 310 -16.52 -2.50 -8.80
CA ALA A 310 -16.38 -3.80 -9.43
C ALA A 310 -17.52 -4.10 -10.38
N ILE A 311 -17.19 -4.60 -11.57
CA ILE A 311 -18.11 -5.11 -12.59
C ILE A 311 -18.05 -6.63 -12.59
N GLY A 312 -19.06 -7.27 -12.05
CA GLY A 312 -19.19 -8.73 -12.05
C GLY A 312 -19.69 -9.24 -13.38
N HIS A 313 -19.05 -10.30 -13.94
CA HIS A 313 -19.46 -10.90 -15.19
C HIS A 313 -19.23 -12.40 -15.22
N ASN A 314 -19.99 -13.11 -16.06
CA ASN A 314 -19.78 -14.53 -16.32
C ASN A 314 -18.80 -14.75 -17.50
N LYS A 315 -18.49 -16.03 -17.77
CA LYS A 315 -17.59 -16.44 -18.87
C LYS A 315 -18.09 -16.08 -20.28
N LYS A 316 -19.38 -15.72 -20.42
CA LYS A 316 -19.97 -15.30 -21.70
C LYS A 316 -19.96 -13.77 -21.89
N GLY A 317 -19.47 -13.02 -20.89
CA GLY A 317 -19.45 -11.58 -20.91
C GLY A 317 -20.77 -10.89 -20.50
N GLU A 318 -21.68 -11.66 -19.94
CA GLU A 318 -22.89 -11.05 -19.38
C GLU A 318 -22.56 -10.43 -18.05
N ILE A 319 -22.80 -9.12 -17.92
CA ILE A 319 -22.66 -8.39 -16.67
C ILE A 319 -23.73 -8.89 -15.68
N LYS A 320 -23.31 -9.23 -14.47
CA LYS A 320 -24.16 -9.75 -13.39
C LYS A 320 -24.48 -8.72 -12.33
N GLY A 321 -23.75 -7.64 -12.29
CA GLY A 321 -23.95 -6.51 -11.40
C GLY A 321 -22.74 -5.60 -11.38
N ALA A 322 -22.96 -4.40 -10.87
CA ALA A 322 -21.93 -3.43 -10.58
C ALA A 322 -22.15 -2.87 -9.18
N SER A 323 -21.09 -2.71 -8.42
CA SER A 323 -21.17 -2.06 -7.12
C SER A 323 -19.93 -1.19 -6.84
N VAL A 324 -20.07 -0.24 -5.94
CA VAL A 324 -19.03 0.69 -5.53
C VAL A 324 -18.84 0.66 -4.03
N ILE A 325 -17.61 0.82 -3.58
CA ILE A 325 -17.24 1.15 -2.19
C ILE A 325 -16.59 2.53 -2.22
N GLU A 326 -17.10 3.42 -1.37
CA GLU A 326 -16.61 4.79 -1.19
C GLU A 326 -15.85 4.90 0.12
N LEU A 327 -15.00 5.93 0.26
CA LEU A 327 -14.35 6.24 1.53
C LEU A 327 -15.42 6.71 2.54
N THR A 328 -15.50 6.02 3.66
CA THR A 328 -16.43 6.35 4.76
C THR A 328 -15.73 6.17 6.09
N GLU A 329 -16.19 6.87 7.12
CA GLU A 329 -15.71 6.69 8.50
C GLU A 329 -15.83 5.22 8.96
N GLU A 330 -16.92 4.54 8.56
CA GLU A 330 -17.12 3.13 8.88
C GLU A 330 -16.07 2.22 8.24
N LEU A 331 -15.72 2.45 6.97
CA LEU A 331 -14.64 1.74 6.28
C LEU A 331 -13.31 1.89 7.04
N CYS A 332 -12.98 3.11 7.43
CA CYS A 332 -11.75 3.41 8.18
C CYS A 332 -11.72 2.71 9.54
N LYS A 333 -12.82 2.73 10.28
CA LYS A 333 -12.97 2.03 11.57
C LYS A 333 -12.78 0.51 11.43
N LEU A 334 -13.37 -0.09 10.40
CA LEU A 334 -13.21 -1.52 10.12
C LEU A 334 -11.75 -1.86 9.76
N ALA A 335 -11.10 -1.01 8.98
CA ALA A 335 -9.69 -1.17 8.63
C ALA A 335 -8.77 -1.11 9.85
N ASP A 336 -8.95 -0.12 10.72
CA ASP A 336 -8.19 0.03 11.95
C ASP A 336 -8.44 -1.13 12.94
N GLU A 337 -9.69 -1.55 13.08
CA GLU A 337 -10.02 -2.71 13.92
C GLU A 337 -9.35 -3.99 13.38
N ASN A 338 -9.35 -4.20 12.05
CA ASN A 338 -8.70 -5.35 11.45
C ASN A 338 -7.19 -5.35 11.68
N GLU A 339 -6.49 -4.20 11.50
CA GLU A 339 -5.06 -4.08 11.83
C GLU A 339 -4.80 -4.35 13.33
N GLY A 340 -5.62 -3.79 14.21
CA GLY A 340 -5.51 -4.02 15.66
C GLY A 340 -5.71 -5.49 16.06
N LEU A 341 -6.64 -6.19 15.41
CA LEU A 341 -6.86 -7.62 15.62
C LEU A 341 -5.71 -8.48 15.09
N GLU A 342 -5.09 -8.07 13.98
CA GLU A 342 -3.90 -8.75 13.46
C GLU A 342 -2.73 -8.65 14.44
N GLN A 343 -2.50 -7.48 15.03
CA GLN A 343 -1.49 -7.31 16.08
C GLN A 343 -1.80 -8.14 17.34
N LYS A 344 -3.07 -8.23 17.73
CA LYS A 344 -3.49 -9.09 18.85
C LYS A 344 -3.30 -10.57 18.55
N PHE A 345 -3.53 -10.99 17.30
CA PHE A 345 -3.40 -12.38 16.87
C PHE A 345 -1.98 -12.93 17.11
N PHE A 346 -0.95 -12.09 16.92
CA PHE A 346 0.43 -12.47 17.21
C PHE A 346 0.75 -12.63 18.71
N LYS A 347 -0.13 -12.20 19.60
CA LYS A 347 0.06 -12.24 21.06
C LYS A 347 -0.89 -13.24 21.76
N VAL A 348 -1.58 -14.06 20.98
CA VAL A 348 -2.55 -15.04 21.48
C VAL A 348 -1.82 -16.17 22.20
N GLU A 349 -2.25 -16.44 23.43
CA GLU A 349 -1.71 -17.52 24.26
C GLU A 349 -2.65 -18.73 24.33
N THR A 350 -3.93 -18.56 24.00
CA THR A 350 -4.94 -19.62 24.12
C THR A 350 -5.73 -19.84 22.82
N PRO A 351 -6.15 -21.10 22.52
CA PRO A 351 -6.99 -21.41 21.36
C PRO A 351 -8.34 -20.65 21.37
N GLU A 352 -8.88 -20.36 22.56
CA GLU A 352 -10.13 -19.63 22.71
C GLU A 352 -10.01 -18.17 22.26
N GLU A 353 -8.90 -17.51 22.61
CA GLU A 353 -8.60 -16.15 22.17
C GLU A 353 -8.37 -16.12 20.65
N GLU A 354 -7.61 -17.08 20.12
CA GLU A 354 -7.40 -17.21 18.68
C GLU A 354 -8.74 -17.33 17.94
N GLN A 355 -9.60 -18.21 18.38
CA GLN A 355 -10.91 -18.40 17.77
C GLN A 355 -11.79 -17.14 17.83
N LYS A 356 -11.74 -16.39 18.94
CA LYS A 356 -12.45 -15.12 19.09
C LYS A 356 -11.97 -14.07 18.08
N ILE A 357 -10.65 -13.92 17.92
CA ILE A 357 -10.07 -12.99 16.96
C ILE A 357 -10.42 -13.40 15.53
N ARG A 358 -10.25 -14.67 15.16
CA ARG A 358 -10.62 -15.20 13.83
C ARG A 358 -12.10 -14.95 13.51
N LYS A 359 -12.99 -15.19 14.47
CA LYS A 359 -14.42 -14.94 14.31
C LYS A 359 -14.72 -13.46 14.10
N ARG A 360 -14.07 -12.54 14.82
CA ARG A 360 -14.27 -11.10 14.64
C ARG A 360 -13.71 -10.62 13.28
N ARG A 361 -12.52 -11.07 12.88
CA ARG A 361 -11.96 -10.76 11.55
C ARG A 361 -12.84 -11.26 10.40
N TYR A 362 -13.43 -12.46 10.54
CA TYR A 362 -14.40 -12.95 9.56
C TYR A 362 -15.64 -12.05 9.48
N LYS A 363 -16.14 -11.57 10.63
CA LYS A 363 -17.29 -10.66 10.67
C LYS A 363 -16.94 -9.31 10.03
N ILE A 364 -15.76 -8.74 10.29
CA ILE A 364 -15.27 -7.53 9.65
C ILE A 364 -15.24 -7.71 8.11
N ALA A 365 -14.75 -8.84 7.62
CA ALA A 365 -14.77 -9.13 6.19
C ALA A 365 -16.17 -9.12 5.57
N GLN A 366 -17.19 -9.56 6.32
CA GLN A 366 -18.60 -9.46 5.91
C GLN A 366 -19.10 -8.00 5.96
N GLU A 367 -18.78 -7.26 7.02
CA GLU A 367 -19.13 -5.85 7.17
C GLU A 367 -18.56 -5.01 6.01
N PHE A 368 -17.34 -5.27 5.53
CA PHE A 368 -16.82 -4.65 4.29
C PHE A 368 -17.69 -4.94 3.07
N THR A 369 -18.22 -6.16 2.95
CA THR A 369 -19.13 -6.51 1.85
C THR A 369 -20.44 -5.72 1.91
N GLU A 370 -20.93 -5.39 3.11
CA GLU A 370 -22.14 -4.61 3.34
C GLU A 370 -21.96 -3.12 2.96
N LEU A 371 -20.73 -2.62 2.86
CA LEU A 371 -20.44 -1.27 2.36
C LEU A 371 -20.65 -1.13 0.85
N CYS A 372 -20.79 -2.24 0.11
CA CYS A 372 -21.03 -2.21 -1.33
C CYS A 372 -22.40 -1.58 -1.67
N LYS A 373 -22.38 -0.49 -2.40
CA LYS A 373 -23.60 0.13 -2.98
C LYS A 373 -23.77 -0.32 -4.42
N GLN A 374 -24.97 -0.74 -4.80
CA GLN A 374 -25.28 -1.10 -6.20
C GLN A 374 -25.22 0.13 -7.09
N VAL A 375 -24.69 -0.04 -8.30
CA VAL A 375 -24.54 1.01 -9.32
C VAL A 375 -25.34 0.65 -10.56
N GLU A 376 -26.08 1.61 -11.11
CA GLU A 376 -26.84 1.44 -12.35
C GLU A 376 -25.93 1.49 -13.58
N LEU A 377 -26.19 0.64 -14.56
CA LEU A 377 -25.59 0.74 -15.91
C LEU A 377 -26.48 1.61 -16.78
N LYS A 378 -25.96 2.67 -17.36
CA LYS A 378 -26.72 3.62 -18.21
C LYS A 378 -26.03 3.89 -19.54
#